data_bfa57b0602fecccebe5aa17a26f98fe5
#
_entry.id   bfa57b0602fecccebe5aa17a26f98fe5
#
_cell.length_a   1.000
_cell.length_b   1.000
_cell.length_c   1.000
_cell.angle_alpha   90.00
_cell.angle_beta   90.00
_cell.angle_gamma   90.00
#
_symmetry.space_group_name_H-M   'P 1'
#
loop_
_entity.id
_entity.type
_entity.pdbx_description
1 polymer ?
#
loop_
_entity_poly.entity_id
_entity_poly.type
_entity_poly.pdbx_seq_one_letter_code
_entity_poly.pdbx_strand_id
1 'polypeptide(L)'
;MMMHMLRAGTSARSILIAATCAAALSACGSVHANSGTAASTRPASKVSLVIQEKARPGAKAERWTLRCDPVGGTHPNAAAACRALLHAKHPFAPLPAHMMCPMIVAGTKTAHITGNWFGKHIDSTFNQRGCGNLRWNKIGQIFN
;
A
#
# COMPACT_ATOMS: atom_id res chain seq x y z
N MET A 1 14.37 38.36 28.54
CA MET A 1 13.38 38.99 29.40
C MET A 1 12.20 38.03 29.50
N MET A 2 11.96 37.57 30.73
CA MET A 2 10.79 36.88 31.28
C MET A 2 10.36 35.55 30.61
N MET A 3 10.51 34.40 31.22
CA MET A 3 10.23 33.88 32.59
C MET A 3 8.88 33.12 32.68
N HIS A 4 9.05 31.83 33.08
CA HIS A 4 8.13 31.01 33.88
C HIS A 4 6.81 30.53 33.26
N MET A 5 6.42 29.26 33.38
CA MET A 5 6.16 28.53 34.62
C MET A 5 6.05 27.00 34.42
N LEU A 6 6.70 26.31 35.31
CA LEU A 6 6.47 24.90 35.68
C LEU A 6 5.06 24.71 36.26
N ARG A 7 4.44 23.56 36.01
CA ARG A 7 3.50 22.96 36.97
C ARG A 7 3.61 21.44 36.96
N ALA A 8 4.22 20.95 38.03
CA ALA A 8 4.13 19.59 38.50
C ALA A 8 2.75 19.35 39.13
N GLY A 9 2.21 18.16 38.93
CA GLY A 9 0.98 17.71 39.59
C GLY A 9 1.06 16.21 39.89
N THR A 10 1.66 15.91 41.00
CA THR A 10 1.65 14.61 41.69
C THR A 10 0.25 14.29 42.20
N SER A 11 -0.27 13.10 42.00
CA SER A 11 -1.28 12.52 42.89
C SER A 11 -1.22 10.98 42.87
N ALA A 12 -0.59 10.48 43.89
CA ALA A 12 -0.64 9.08 44.32
C ALA A 12 -2.01 8.78 44.96
N ARG A 13 -2.63 7.69 44.58
CA ARG A 13 -3.62 7.03 45.44
C ARG A 13 -3.46 5.53 45.31
N SER A 14 -2.75 4.99 46.32
CA SER A 14 -2.76 3.58 46.69
C SER A 14 -4.16 3.21 47.21
N ILE A 15 -4.74 2.13 46.69
CA ILE A 15 -5.80 1.39 47.36
C ILE A 15 -5.39 -0.08 47.39
N LEU A 16 -4.96 -0.50 48.56
CA LEU A 16 -4.84 -1.89 48.96
C LEU A 16 -6.25 -2.45 49.22
N ILE A 17 -6.61 -3.52 48.53
CA ILE A 17 -7.68 -4.41 49.01
C ILE A 17 -7.13 -5.82 48.94
N ALA A 18 -6.86 -6.34 50.11
CA ALA A 18 -6.64 -7.75 50.35
C ALA A 18 -7.99 -8.46 50.49
N ALA A 19 -8.19 -9.51 49.73
CA ALA A 19 -9.21 -10.52 50.04
C ALA A 19 -8.73 -11.90 49.63
N THR A 20 -8.50 -12.71 50.63
CA THR A 20 -8.31 -14.14 50.62
C THR A 20 -9.56 -14.86 50.07
N CYS A 21 -9.37 -15.95 49.30
CA CYS A 21 -10.04 -17.21 49.55
C CYS A 21 -9.76 -18.28 48.49
N ALA A 22 -9.31 -19.44 49.04
CA ALA A 22 -9.73 -20.81 48.74
C ALA A 22 -9.30 -21.46 47.42
N ALA A 23 -8.51 -22.50 47.62
CA ALA A 23 -8.18 -23.58 46.72
C ALA A 23 -9.43 -24.29 46.17
N ALA A 24 -9.41 -24.54 44.84
CA ALA A 24 -10.11 -25.68 44.25
C ALA A 24 -9.23 -26.26 43.13
N LEU A 25 -8.76 -27.45 43.35
CA LEU A 25 -8.20 -28.35 42.35
C LEU A 25 -9.27 -28.68 41.35
N SER A 26 -8.98 -28.59 40.07
CA SER A 26 -9.42 -29.57 39.08
C SER A 26 -9.08 -29.21 37.66
N ALA A 27 -8.63 -30.24 36.94
CA ALA A 27 -8.64 -30.42 35.48
C ALA A 27 -7.58 -29.68 34.67
N CYS A 28 -6.51 -30.44 34.39
CA CYS A 28 -5.72 -30.31 33.16
C CYS A 28 -6.63 -30.39 31.94
N GLY A 29 -7.03 -29.24 31.44
CA GLY A 29 -7.56 -29.10 30.08
C GLY A 29 -6.43 -28.49 29.27
N SER A 30 -5.81 -29.29 28.40
CA SER A 30 -4.90 -28.79 27.36
C SER A 30 -5.71 -27.87 26.41
N VAL A 31 -5.76 -26.61 26.73
CA VAL A 31 -6.20 -25.60 25.76
C VAL A 31 -5.11 -25.52 24.72
N HIS A 32 -5.31 -26.26 23.62
CA HIS A 32 -4.65 -25.93 22.38
C HIS A 32 -5.00 -24.47 22.10
N ALA A 33 -4.07 -23.59 22.34
CA ALA A 33 -4.12 -22.24 21.82
C ALA A 33 -4.10 -22.36 20.28
N ASN A 34 -5.28 -22.52 19.73
CA ASN A 34 -5.49 -22.34 18.32
C ASN A 34 -5.18 -20.87 18.07
N SER A 35 -3.95 -20.58 17.62
CA SER A 35 -3.58 -19.27 17.06
C SER A 35 -4.41 -19.06 15.81
N GLY A 36 -5.69 -18.86 16.00
CA GLY A 36 -6.58 -18.34 14.96
C GLY A 36 -6.01 -16.99 14.57
N THR A 37 -5.21 -17.00 13.50
CA THR A 37 -4.92 -15.79 12.74
C THR A 37 -6.29 -15.17 12.46
N ALA A 38 -6.64 -14.13 13.20
CA ALA A 38 -7.84 -13.35 12.92
C ALA A 38 -7.66 -12.84 11.49
N ALA A 39 -8.27 -13.54 10.54
CA ALA A 39 -8.34 -13.09 9.17
C ALA A 39 -9.03 -11.72 9.25
N SER A 40 -8.24 -10.68 9.04
CA SER A 40 -8.71 -9.31 9.02
C SER A 40 -9.83 -9.26 7.96
N THR A 41 -11.07 -9.15 8.41
CA THR A 41 -12.26 -9.07 7.56
C THR A 41 -12.33 -7.70 6.87
N ARG A 42 -11.17 -7.29 6.29
CA ARG A 42 -11.14 -6.09 5.48
C ARG A 42 -11.83 -6.41 4.15
N PRO A 43 -12.84 -5.64 3.75
CA PRO A 43 -13.51 -5.87 2.47
C PRO A 43 -12.48 -5.96 1.34
N ALA A 44 -12.69 -6.92 0.44
CA ALA A 44 -11.82 -7.10 -0.72
C ALA A 44 -11.86 -5.84 -1.57
N SER A 45 -10.70 -5.22 -1.79
CA SER A 45 -10.60 -4.03 -2.63
C SER A 45 -10.88 -4.40 -4.08
N LYS A 46 -11.69 -3.60 -4.77
CA LYS A 46 -11.94 -3.75 -6.22
C LYS A 46 -10.68 -3.54 -7.06
N VAL A 47 -9.70 -2.84 -6.50
CA VAL A 47 -8.39 -2.59 -7.12
C VAL A 47 -7.30 -3.02 -6.16
N SER A 48 -6.47 -3.95 -6.59
CA SER A 48 -5.31 -4.43 -5.84
C SER A 48 -4.15 -4.64 -6.81
N LEU A 49 -3.18 -3.77 -6.77
CA LEU A 49 -2.05 -3.73 -7.68
C LEU A 49 -0.73 -3.88 -6.94
N VAL A 50 0.22 -4.48 -7.60
CA VAL A 50 1.64 -4.49 -7.24
C VAL A 50 2.39 -3.69 -8.30
N ILE A 51 3.12 -2.68 -7.88
CA ILE A 51 3.92 -1.81 -8.73
C ILE A 51 5.39 -2.09 -8.44
N GLN A 52 6.15 -2.42 -9.47
CA GLN A 52 7.60 -2.62 -9.40
C GLN A 52 8.26 -1.59 -10.32
N GLU A 53 8.97 -0.62 -9.76
CA GLU A 53 9.67 0.41 -10.51
C GLU A 53 11.17 0.22 -10.43
N LYS A 54 11.86 0.47 -11.55
CA LYS A 54 13.32 0.54 -11.62
C LYS A 54 13.72 1.92 -12.14
N ALA A 55 14.60 2.60 -11.42
CA ALA A 55 15.10 3.92 -11.83
C ALA A 55 15.91 3.89 -13.13
N ARG A 56 16.57 2.76 -13.40
CA ARG A 56 17.37 2.53 -14.62
C ARG A 56 17.56 1.03 -14.85
N PRO A 57 17.99 0.61 -16.05
CA PRO A 57 18.38 -0.76 -16.32
C PRO A 57 19.41 -1.26 -15.30
N GLY A 58 19.23 -2.47 -14.78
CA GLY A 58 20.11 -3.07 -13.76
C GLY A 58 19.89 -2.58 -12.33
N ALA A 59 19.11 -1.53 -12.09
CA ALA A 59 18.77 -1.09 -10.73
C ALA A 59 17.86 -2.09 -10.03
N LYS A 60 17.98 -2.17 -8.70
CA LYS A 60 17.03 -2.89 -7.86
C LYS A 60 15.64 -2.29 -8.05
N ALA A 61 14.65 -3.16 -8.19
CA ALA A 61 13.27 -2.70 -8.25
C ALA A 61 12.78 -2.25 -6.87
N GLU A 62 12.16 -1.09 -6.81
CA GLU A 62 11.30 -0.70 -5.71
C GLU A 62 9.93 -1.35 -5.93
N ARG A 63 9.30 -1.79 -4.84
CA ARG A 63 8.04 -2.52 -4.91
C ARG A 63 7.05 -1.94 -3.93
N TRP A 64 5.88 -1.57 -4.45
CA TRP A 64 4.76 -1.11 -3.66
C TRP A 64 3.50 -1.91 -3.95
N THR A 65 2.62 -1.95 -2.96
CA THR A 65 1.24 -2.42 -3.14
C THR A 65 0.32 -1.20 -3.13
N LEU A 66 -0.70 -1.22 -3.99
CA LEU A 66 -1.70 -0.18 -4.07
C LEU A 66 -3.10 -0.80 -4.07
N ARG A 67 -3.95 -0.34 -3.18
CA ARG A 67 -5.38 -0.67 -3.15
C ARG A 67 -6.17 0.61 -3.28
N CYS A 68 -7.28 0.54 -4.02
CA CYS A 68 -8.24 1.63 -4.12
C CYS A 68 -9.62 1.08 -3.77
N ASP A 69 -10.30 1.73 -2.85
CA ASP A 69 -11.63 1.33 -2.33
C ASP A 69 -11.58 0.05 -1.45
N PRO A 70 -11.17 0.19 -0.17
CA PRO A 70 -10.60 1.38 0.44
C PRO A 70 -9.14 1.65 0.00
N VAL A 71 -8.75 2.93 -0.02
CA VAL A 71 -7.37 3.33 -0.34
C VAL A 71 -6.40 2.76 0.68
N GLY A 72 -5.27 2.22 0.21
CA GLY A 72 -4.24 1.66 1.07
C GLY A 72 -3.12 0.94 0.31
N GLY A 73 -2.29 0.24 1.05
CA GLY A 73 -1.10 -0.43 0.55
C GLY A 73 0.18 0.22 1.07
N THR A 74 1.31 -0.12 0.46
CA THR A 74 2.63 0.42 0.82
C THR A 74 3.07 1.56 -0.10
N HIS A 75 2.25 1.94 -1.09
CA HIS A 75 2.55 3.03 -1.99
C HIS A 75 2.64 4.35 -1.20
N PRO A 76 3.74 5.14 -1.34
CA PRO A 76 3.96 6.34 -0.54
C PRO A 76 2.85 7.40 -0.71
N ASN A 77 2.22 7.42 -1.86
CA ASN A 77 1.18 8.38 -2.21
C ASN A 77 -0.11 7.68 -2.70
N ALA A 78 -0.58 6.68 -1.94
CA ALA A 78 -1.68 5.81 -2.36
C ALA A 78 -2.95 6.57 -2.80
N ALA A 79 -3.32 7.63 -2.09
CA ALA A 79 -4.52 8.41 -2.42
C ALA A 79 -4.39 9.14 -3.78
N ALA A 80 -3.25 9.77 -4.06
CA ALA A 80 -3.00 10.42 -5.33
C ALA A 80 -2.89 9.41 -6.48
N ALA A 81 -2.21 8.28 -6.25
CA ALA A 81 -2.10 7.18 -7.21
C ALA A 81 -3.47 6.61 -7.58
N CYS A 82 -4.33 6.37 -6.60
CA CYS A 82 -5.70 5.91 -6.86
C CYS A 82 -6.50 6.93 -7.68
N ARG A 83 -6.43 8.22 -7.33
CA ARG A 83 -7.11 9.26 -8.12
C ARG A 83 -6.63 9.28 -9.57
N ALA A 84 -5.31 9.25 -9.78
CA ALA A 84 -4.73 9.26 -11.12
C ALA A 84 -5.23 8.08 -11.97
N LEU A 85 -5.20 6.87 -11.41
CA LEU A 85 -5.66 5.67 -12.09
C LEU A 85 -7.16 5.70 -12.40
N LEU A 86 -7.99 6.15 -11.46
CA LEU A 86 -9.45 6.20 -11.62
C LEU A 86 -9.88 7.27 -12.64
N HIS A 87 -9.13 8.37 -12.77
CA HIS A 87 -9.38 9.40 -13.77
C HIS A 87 -8.84 9.06 -15.16
N ALA A 88 -7.84 8.19 -15.26
CA ALA A 88 -7.26 7.81 -16.54
C ALA A 88 -8.22 6.92 -17.34
N LYS A 89 -8.55 7.33 -18.59
CA LYS A 89 -9.30 6.45 -19.50
C LYS A 89 -8.44 5.25 -19.87
N HIS A 90 -8.89 4.04 -19.52
CA HIS A 90 -8.19 2.79 -19.85
C HIS A 90 -6.69 2.80 -19.47
N PRO A 91 -6.34 2.91 -18.16
CA PRO A 91 -4.96 3.14 -17.71
C PRO A 91 -3.99 2.04 -18.17
N PHE A 92 -4.48 0.83 -18.33
CA PHE A 92 -3.68 -0.36 -18.68
C PHE A 92 -3.89 -0.84 -20.12
N ALA A 93 -4.62 -0.08 -20.96
CA ALA A 93 -4.82 -0.50 -22.34
C ALA A 93 -3.48 -0.60 -23.08
N PRO A 94 -3.32 -1.63 -23.94
CA PRO A 94 -2.17 -1.70 -24.83
C PRO A 94 -2.19 -0.53 -25.83
N LEU A 95 -1.02 -0.23 -26.39
CA LEU A 95 -0.93 0.73 -27.50
C LEU A 95 -1.51 0.11 -28.76
N PRO A 96 -2.10 0.92 -29.67
CA PRO A 96 -2.54 0.45 -30.98
C PRO A 96 -1.38 -0.19 -31.76
N ALA A 97 -1.63 -1.31 -32.43
CA ALA A 97 -0.60 -2.10 -33.12
C ALA A 97 0.18 -1.31 -34.19
N HIS A 98 -0.45 -0.31 -34.81
CA HIS A 98 0.15 0.47 -35.91
C HIS A 98 0.38 1.94 -35.53
N MET A 99 0.53 2.22 -34.24
CA MET A 99 0.80 3.58 -33.79
C MET A 99 2.23 3.99 -34.16
N MET A 100 2.36 5.12 -34.81
CA MET A 100 3.66 5.74 -35.03
C MET A 100 4.17 6.33 -33.71
N CYS A 101 5.34 5.88 -33.28
CA CYS A 101 5.94 6.29 -32.01
C CYS A 101 7.00 7.37 -32.24
N PRO A 102 7.00 8.44 -31.44
CA PRO A 102 8.07 9.43 -31.50
C PRO A 102 9.40 8.82 -31.02
N MET A 103 10.49 9.23 -31.65
CA MET A 103 11.85 8.81 -31.29
C MET A 103 12.38 9.61 -30.09
N ILE A 104 11.68 9.56 -28.96
CA ILE A 104 12.05 10.29 -27.76
C ILE A 104 12.49 9.34 -26.64
N VAL A 105 13.41 9.80 -25.81
CA VAL A 105 13.83 9.19 -24.56
C VAL A 105 13.65 10.23 -23.46
N ALA A 106 12.54 10.18 -22.76
CA ALA A 106 12.22 11.12 -21.69
C ALA A 106 12.88 10.72 -20.35
N GLY A 107 13.32 9.47 -20.25
CA GLY A 107 14.01 8.97 -19.05
C GLY A 107 14.37 7.49 -19.17
N THR A 108 14.91 6.95 -18.09
CA THR A 108 15.42 5.56 -18.01
C THR A 108 14.54 4.67 -17.15
N LYS A 109 13.52 5.23 -16.49
CA LYS A 109 12.65 4.47 -15.61
C LYS A 109 11.80 3.45 -16.37
N THR A 110 11.60 2.31 -15.72
CA THR A 110 10.65 1.28 -16.16
C THR A 110 9.79 0.85 -14.99
N ALA A 111 8.56 0.48 -15.26
CA ALA A 111 7.68 -0.08 -14.23
C ALA A 111 6.90 -1.28 -14.76
N HIS A 112 6.66 -2.24 -13.89
CA HIS A 112 5.81 -3.40 -14.13
C HIS A 112 4.68 -3.40 -13.11
N ILE A 113 3.45 -3.45 -13.58
CA ILE A 113 2.25 -3.41 -12.75
C ILE A 113 1.47 -4.69 -12.97
N THR A 114 1.24 -5.40 -11.88
CA THR A 114 0.43 -6.62 -11.88
C THR A 114 -0.69 -6.52 -10.85
N GLY A 115 -1.74 -7.31 -11.00
CA GLY A 115 -2.81 -7.41 -10.02
C GLY A 115 -4.21 -7.42 -10.59
N ASN A 116 -5.16 -6.88 -9.83
CA ASN A 116 -6.57 -6.83 -10.20
C ASN A 116 -7.05 -5.38 -10.34
N TRP A 117 -7.73 -5.10 -11.44
CA TRP A 117 -8.38 -3.83 -11.74
C TRP A 117 -9.84 -4.09 -12.05
N PHE A 118 -10.72 -3.85 -11.07
CA PHE A 118 -12.17 -4.09 -11.19
C PHE A 118 -12.51 -5.48 -11.75
N GLY A 119 -11.90 -6.53 -11.19
CA GLY A 119 -12.12 -7.92 -11.60
C GLY A 119 -11.27 -8.38 -12.79
N LYS A 120 -10.61 -7.46 -13.49
CA LYS A 120 -9.71 -7.78 -14.61
C LYS A 120 -8.27 -7.97 -14.10
N HIS A 121 -7.63 -9.07 -14.49
CA HIS A 121 -6.20 -9.25 -14.25
C HIS A 121 -5.39 -8.28 -15.09
N ILE A 122 -4.43 -7.62 -14.45
CA ILE A 122 -3.50 -6.68 -15.07
C ILE A 122 -2.10 -7.24 -15.00
N ASP A 123 -1.43 -7.19 -16.15
CA ASP A 123 -0.01 -7.40 -16.31
C ASP A 123 0.47 -6.40 -17.39
N SER A 124 1.13 -5.34 -16.99
CA SER A 124 1.48 -4.24 -17.87
C SER A 124 2.83 -3.64 -17.55
N THR A 125 3.65 -3.46 -18.59
CA THR A 125 4.94 -2.78 -18.50
C THR A 125 4.86 -1.37 -19.03
N PHE A 126 5.55 -0.45 -18.36
CA PHE A 126 5.65 0.96 -18.68
C PHE A 126 7.11 1.38 -18.79
N ASN A 127 7.40 2.34 -19.65
CA ASN A 127 8.73 2.93 -19.79
C ASN A 127 8.64 4.37 -20.31
N GLN A 128 9.76 5.10 -20.21
CA GLN A 128 9.84 6.51 -20.61
C GLN A 128 10.43 6.70 -22.00
N ARG A 129 10.16 5.80 -22.97
CA ARG A 129 10.70 5.86 -24.33
C ARG A 129 9.59 5.75 -25.37
N GLY A 130 9.66 6.53 -26.43
CA GLY A 130 8.73 6.49 -27.54
C GLY A 130 7.27 6.50 -27.12
N CYS A 131 6.48 5.60 -27.67
CA CYS A 131 5.07 5.42 -27.26
C CYS A 131 4.90 4.97 -25.81
N GLY A 132 5.87 4.30 -25.23
CA GLY A 132 5.85 3.91 -23.81
C GLY A 132 5.75 5.13 -22.89
N ASN A 133 6.40 6.24 -23.29
CA ASN A 133 6.34 7.50 -22.55
C ASN A 133 4.92 8.12 -22.55
N LEU A 134 4.14 7.91 -23.59
CA LEU A 134 2.74 8.37 -23.62
C LEU A 134 1.90 7.62 -22.57
N ARG A 135 2.11 6.29 -22.45
CA ARG A 135 1.46 5.49 -21.41
C ARG A 135 1.96 5.88 -20.02
N TRP A 136 3.27 6.10 -19.87
CA TRP A 136 3.88 6.55 -18.63
C TRP A 136 3.24 7.85 -18.14
N ASN A 137 3.18 8.86 -18.98
CA ASN A 137 2.63 10.17 -18.64
C ASN A 137 1.14 10.13 -18.30
N LYS A 138 0.40 9.20 -18.90
CA LYS A 138 -1.04 9.03 -18.64
C LYS A 138 -1.36 8.70 -17.18
N ILE A 139 -0.48 7.94 -16.53
CA ILE A 139 -0.63 7.50 -15.14
C ILE A 139 0.58 7.85 -14.28
N GLY A 140 1.38 8.83 -14.70
CA GLY A 140 2.69 9.15 -14.11
C GLY A 140 2.70 9.39 -12.61
N GLN A 141 1.56 9.79 -12.04
CA GLN A 141 1.44 10.01 -10.58
C GLN A 141 1.48 8.71 -9.74
N ILE A 142 1.47 7.55 -10.37
CA ILE A 142 1.67 6.27 -9.66
C ILE A 142 3.13 5.83 -9.64
N PHE A 143 4.01 6.58 -10.28
CA PHE A 143 5.45 6.37 -10.30
C PHE A 143 6.13 7.48 -9.51
N ASN A 144 7.14 7.13 -8.76
CA ASN A 144 7.95 8.10 -7.99
C ASN A 144 9.22 8.50 -8.71
#